data_21aca4bdd988581664c0a5740ea5b72b
#
_entry.id   21aca4bdd988581664c0a5740ea5b72b
#
_cell.length_a   1.000
_cell.length_b   1.000
_cell.length_c   1.000
_cell.angle_alpha   90.00
_cell.angle_beta   90.00
_cell.angle_gamma   90.00
#
_symmetry.space_group_name_H-M   'P 1'
#
loop_
_entity.id
_entity.type
_entity.pdbx_description
1 polymer ?
#
loop_
_entity_poly.entity_id
_entity_poly.type
_entity_poly.pdbx_seq_one_letter_code
_entity_poly.pdbx_strand_id
1 'polypeptide(L)'
;IDELPQGAVVGTCSLRRQCQLLEYRPDLTIKELRGNVGTRLGKLDDGQYDAIVLAAAGLKRLELEERIRSFIEPEQSLPAVGQGAVGIECRLDDERLIKLLEPLNHHQLVHPSQCWYQ
;
A
#
# COMPACT_ATOMS: atom_id res chain seq x y z
N ILE A 1 6.84 13.52 -3.23
CA ILE A 1 7.96 12.93 -4.02
C ILE A 1 8.91 14.03 -4.46
N ASP A 2 8.39 15.16 -4.93
CA ASP A 2 9.18 16.27 -5.49
C ASP A 2 10.09 16.96 -4.47
N GLU A 3 9.71 16.97 -3.20
CA GLU A 3 10.47 17.56 -2.10
C GLU A 3 11.66 16.69 -1.62
N LEU A 4 11.77 15.44 -2.11
CA LEU A 4 12.87 14.58 -1.73
C LEU A 4 14.20 15.09 -2.33
N PRO A 5 15.30 15.08 -1.55
CA PRO A 5 16.61 15.46 -2.06
C PRO A 5 17.05 14.56 -3.22
N GLN A 6 17.98 15.05 -4.03
CA GLN A 6 18.55 14.26 -5.10
C GLN A 6 19.27 13.03 -4.54
N GLY A 7 19.03 11.86 -5.13
CA GLY A 7 19.63 10.60 -4.69
C GLY A 7 19.05 10.03 -3.38
N ALA A 8 17.93 10.56 -2.90
CA ALA A 8 17.30 10.10 -1.64
C ALA A 8 17.04 8.60 -1.63
N VAL A 9 17.23 7.98 -0.46
CA VAL A 9 16.96 6.56 -0.23
C VAL A 9 15.51 6.34 0.13
N VAL A 10 14.75 5.67 -0.74
CA VAL A 10 13.32 5.42 -0.54
C VAL A 10 13.05 3.93 -0.30
N GLY A 11 12.39 3.64 0.82
CA GLY A 11 12.06 2.27 1.24
C GLY A 11 10.74 1.77 0.66
N THR A 12 10.78 0.67 -0.09
CA THR A 12 9.59 -0.10 -0.50
C THR A 12 9.98 -1.55 -0.84
N CYS A 13 9.06 -2.51 -0.62
CA CYS A 13 9.22 -3.89 -1.12
C CYS A 13 8.34 -4.18 -2.34
N SER A 14 7.59 -3.21 -2.82
CA SER A 14 6.69 -3.35 -3.97
C SER A 14 7.41 -2.99 -5.26
N LEU A 15 7.61 -3.99 -6.15
CA LEU A 15 8.19 -3.77 -7.49
C LEU A 15 7.37 -2.77 -8.30
N ARG A 16 6.06 -2.81 -8.20
CA ARG A 16 5.17 -1.83 -8.87
C ARG A 16 5.50 -0.40 -8.43
N ARG A 17 5.61 -0.15 -7.12
CA ARG A 17 5.96 1.17 -6.59
C ARG A 17 7.39 1.57 -6.97
N GLN A 18 8.32 0.63 -6.93
CA GLN A 18 9.70 0.88 -7.35
C GLN A 18 9.78 1.36 -8.78
N CYS A 19 9.14 0.64 -9.73
CA CYS A 19 9.13 1.03 -11.14
C CYS A 19 8.54 2.44 -11.34
N GLN A 20 7.39 2.72 -10.73
CA GLN A 20 6.72 4.02 -10.87
C GLN A 20 7.51 5.16 -10.23
N LEU A 21 8.13 4.94 -9.07
CA LEU A 21 8.99 5.93 -8.44
C LEU A 21 10.22 6.26 -9.27
N LEU A 22 10.87 5.24 -9.83
CA LEU A 22 12.07 5.42 -10.66
C LEU A 22 11.75 6.01 -12.04
N GLU A 23 10.55 5.77 -12.57
CA GLU A 23 10.07 6.43 -13.78
C GLU A 23 9.88 7.93 -13.55
N TYR A 24 9.31 8.31 -12.42
CA TYR A 24 9.05 9.70 -12.05
C TYR A 24 10.32 10.43 -11.55
N ARG A 25 11.14 9.74 -10.76
CA ARG A 25 12.38 10.25 -10.14
C ARG A 25 13.50 9.21 -10.29
N PRO A 26 14.17 9.17 -11.46
CA PRO A 26 15.21 8.18 -11.75
C PRO A 26 16.48 8.34 -10.91
N ASP A 27 16.63 9.46 -10.22
CA ASP A 27 17.74 9.72 -9.30
C ASP A 27 17.60 9.04 -7.94
N LEU A 28 16.40 8.56 -7.57
CA LEU A 28 16.16 7.93 -6.27
C LEU A 28 16.88 6.59 -6.13
N THR A 29 17.35 6.32 -4.94
CA THR A 29 17.89 5.00 -4.56
C THR A 29 16.79 4.20 -3.87
N ILE A 30 16.28 3.15 -4.52
CA ILE A 30 15.26 2.28 -3.92
C ILE A 30 15.93 1.19 -3.11
N LYS A 31 15.53 1.06 -1.84
CA LYS A 31 16.02 0.04 -0.93
C LYS A 31 14.84 -0.80 -0.40
N GLU A 32 15.05 -2.12 -0.34
CA GLU A 32 14.02 -3.02 0.15
C GLU A 32 13.62 -2.72 1.60
N LEU A 33 12.31 -2.62 1.85
CA LEU A 33 11.74 -2.36 3.17
C LEU A 33 10.67 -3.39 3.50
N ARG A 34 10.97 -4.29 4.43
CA ARG A 34 10.08 -5.34 4.93
C ARG A 34 9.75 -5.16 6.40
N GLY A 35 8.65 -5.78 6.82
CA GLY A 35 8.15 -5.79 8.19
C GLY A 35 6.69 -5.29 8.25
N ASN A 36 6.14 -5.25 9.44
CA ASN A 36 4.86 -4.57 9.69
C ASN A 36 5.02 -3.04 9.66
N VAL A 37 3.93 -2.31 9.77
CA VAL A 37 3.95 -0.84 9.71
C VAL A 37 4.87 -0.24 10.79
N GLY A 38 4.77 -0.70 12.03
CA GLY A 38 5.60 -0.21 13.14
C GLY A 38 7.10 -0.45 12.90
N THR A 39 7.47 -1.65 12.45
CA THR A 39 8.86 -1.97 12.11
C THR A 39 9.41 -1.08 10.99
N ARG A 40 8.59 -0.80 9.97
CA ARG A 40 8.99 0.06 8.85
C ARG A 40 9.19 1.51 9.29
N LEU A 41 8.28 2.02 10.13
CA LEU A 41 8.42 3.35 10.71
C LEU A 41 9.67 3.44 11.61
N GLY A 42 9.93 2.42 12.44
CA GLY A 42 11.16 2.38 13.25
C GLY A 42 12.43 2.46 12.41
N LYS A 43 12.50 1.74 11.28
CA LYS A 43 13.64 1.82 10.36
C LYS A 43 13.82 3.21 9.72
N LEU A 44 12.71 3.93 9.48
CA LEU A 44 12.76 5.32 9.04
C LEU A 44 13.29 6.22 10.15
N ASP A 45 12.78 6.06 11.38
CA ASP A 45 13.20 6.84 12.54
C ASP A 45 14.69 6.60 12.88
N ASP A 46 15.20 5.39 12.63
CA ASP A 46 16.62 5.03 12.76
C ASP A 46 17.52 5.63 11.65
N GLY A 47 16.95 6.38 10.71
CA GLY A 47 17.70 7.01 9.61
C GLY A 47 18.20 6.05 8.52
N GLN A 48 17.62 4.84 8.42
CA GLN A 48 18.00 3.87 7.36
C GLN A 48 17.47 4.28 5.99
N TYR A 49 16.50 5.18 5.94
CA TYR A 49 15.81 5.70 4.74
C TYR A 49 15.53 7.19 4.92
N ASP A 50 15.52 7.94 3.82
CA ASP A 50 15.06 9.33 3.79
C ASP A 50 13.54 9.40 3.72
N ALA A 51 12.92 8.41 3.07
CA ALA A 51 11.47 8.26 3.01
C ALA A 51 11.06 6.78 2.85
N ILE A 52 9.83 6.47 3.21
CA ILE A 52 9.23 5.15 2.97
C ILE A 52 7.84 5.30 2.36
N VAL A 53 7.44 4.36 1.51
CA VAL A 53 6.13 4.37 0.85
C VAL A 53 5.24 3.29 1.43
N LEU A 54 4.16 3.70 2.09
CA LEU A 54 3.18 2.85 2.72
C LEU A 54 1.77 3.10 2.15
N ALA A 55 0.85 2.15 2.39
CA ALA A 55 -0.56 2.39 2.12
C ALA A 55 -1.14 3.29 3.22
N ALA A 56 -1.69 4.45 2.84
CA ALA A 56 -2.27 5.41 3.77
C ALA A 56 -3.38 4.80 4.64
N ALA A 57 -4.20 3.90 4.07
CA ALA A 57 -5.25 3.19 4.80
C ALA A 57 -4.70 2.36 5.98
N GLY A 58 -3.48 1.81 5.86
CA GLY A 58 -2.83 1.08 6.95
C GLY A 58 -2.44 2.00 8.11
N LEU A 59 -1.89 3.18 7.80
CA LEU A 59 -1.53 4.18 8.80
C LEU A 59 -2.78 4.75 9.49
N LYS A 60 -3.83 5.08 8.73
CA LYS A 60 -5.12 5.54 9.26
C LYS A 60 -5.74 4.54 10.22
N ARG A 61 -5.76 3.26 9.85
CA ARG A 61 -6.30 2.19 10.71
C ARG A 61 -5.53 2.02 12.03
N LEU A 62 -4.25 2.35 12.05
CA LEU A 62 -3.39 2.29 13.22
C LEU A 62 -3.33 3.62 13.98
N GLU A 63 -4.16 4.61 13.61
CA GLU A 63 -4.18 5.95 14.21
C GLU A 63 -2.80 6.66 14.16
N LEU A 64 -2.10 6.47 13.01
CA LEU A 64 -0.76 7.02 12.75
C LEU A 64 -0.78 8.02 11.60
N GLU A 65 -1.88 8.75 11.43
CA GLU A 65 -2.06 9.73 10.33
C GLU A 65 -1.04 10.87 10.39
N GLU A 66 -0.66 11.28 11.59
CA GLU A 66 0.35 12.33 11.81
C GLU A 66 1.73 11.96 11.25
N ARG A 67 1.98 10.66 10.98
CA ARG A 67 3.21 10.18 10.33
C ARG A 67 3.18 10.31 8.81
N ILE A 68 2.04 10.67 8.22
CA ILE A 68 1.91 10.86 6.78
C ILE A 68 2.44 12.25 6.41
N ARG A 69 3.59 12.30 5.73
CA ARG A 69 4.17 13.56 5.24
C ARG A 69 3.42 14.11 4.03
N SER A 70 3.06 13.23 3.09
CA SER A 70 2.28 13.58 1.90
C SER A 70 1.57 12.36 1.33
N PHE A 71 0.47 12.60 0.62
CA PHE A 71 -0.17 11.58 -0.20
C PHE A 71 0.43 11.63 -1.60
N ILE A 72 0.63 10.46 -2.19
CA ILE A 72 1.09 10.33 -3.57
C ILE A 72 -0.17 10.22 -4.44
N GLU A 73 -0.33 11.15 -5.36
CA GLU A 73 -1.47 11.17 -6.27
C GLU A 73 -1.40 10.00 -7.28
N PRO A 74 -2.56 9.49 -7.75
CA PRO A 74 -2.61 8.38 -8.71
C PRO A 74 -1.80 8.63 -9.99
N GLU A 75 -1.68 9.88 -10.42
CA GLU A 75 -0.89 10.31 -11.59
C GLU A 75 0.62 10.09 -11.38
N GLN A 76 1.08 10.14 -10.13
CA GLN A 76 2.48 9.92 -9.78
C GLN A 76 2.76 8.45 -9.47
N SER A 77 1.82 7.74 -8.87
CA SER A 77 1.94 6.31 -8.60
C SER A 77 0.56 5.66 -8.45
N LEU A 78 0.17 4.90 -9.45
CA LEU A 78 -1.08 4.14 -9.44
C LEU A 78 -1.13 3.15 -8.27
N PRO A 79 -2.24 3.10 -7.52
CA PRO A 79 -2.45 2.08 -6.50
C PRO A 79 -2.55 0.67 -7.13
N ALA A 80 -2.39 -0.36 -6.32
CA ALA A 80 -2.68 -1.72 -6.76
C ALA A 80 -4.18 -1.88 -7.03
N VAL A 81 -4.52 -2.77 -7.96
CA VAL A 81 -5.92 -3.18 -8.17
C VAL A 81 -6.49 -3.70 -6.84
N GLY A 82 -7.66 -3.22 -6.45
CA GLY A 82 -8.26 -3.57 -5.16
C GLY A 82 -7.56 -2.99 -3.93
N GLN A 83 -6.63 -2.06 -4.09
CA GLN A 83 -5.97 -1.40 -2.95
C GLN A 83 -7.01 -0.73 -2.04
N GLY A 84 -7.02 -1.15 -0.78
CA GLY A 84 -8.01 -0.68 0.21
C GLY A 84 -9.25 -1.55 0.34
N ALA A 85 -9.52 -2.48 -0.58
CA ALA A 85 -10.55 -3.50 -0.41
C ALA A 85 -10.10 -4.54 0.63
N VAL A 86 -11.03 -4.97 1.48
CA VAL A 86 -10.82 -6.07 2.43
C VAL A 86 -11.48 -7.31 1.88
N GLY A 87 -10.69 -8.35 1.62
CA GLY A 87 -11.20 -9.69 1.29
C GLY A 87 -11.32 -10.53 2.55
N ILE A 88 -12.42 -11.24 2.68
CA ILE A 88 -12.64 -12.22 3.74
C ILE A 88 -12.68 -13.60 3.09
N GLU A 89 -11.76 -14.47 3.50
CA GLU A 89 -11.70 -15.86 3.06
C GLU A 89 -12.36 -16.77 4.09
N CYS A 90 -13.21 -17.68 3.62
CA CYS A 90 -13.82 -18.71 4.46
C CYS A 90 -13.88 -20.03 3.70
N ARG A 91 -14.14 -21.13 4.40
CA ARG A 91 -14.33 -22.43 3.77
C ARG A 91 -15.58 -22.40 2.91
N LEU A 92 -15.50 -23.02 1.73
CA LEU A 92 -16.58 -23.04 0.73
C LEU A 92 -17.85 -23.75 1.21
N ASP A 93 -17.70 -24.73 2.11
CA ASP A 93 -18.76 -25.55 2.70
C ASP A 93 -19.33 -24.99 4.01
N ASP A 94 -18.81 -23.85 4.50
CA ASP A 94 -19.32 -23.21 5.72
C ASP A 94 -20.47 -22.24 5.41
N GLU A 95 -21.64 -22.83 5.10
CA GLU A 95 -22.85 -22.05 4.76
C GLU A 95 -23.26 -21.07 5.87
N ARG A 96 -23.01 -21.41 7.13
CA ARG A 96 -23.33 -20.54 8.27
C ARG A 96 -22.49 -19.27 8.23
N LEU A 97 -21.19 -19.41 8.00
CA LEU A 97 -20.27 -18.28 7.95
C LEU A 97 -20.52 -17.44 6.71
N ILE A 98 -20.79 -18.07 5.57
CA ILE A 98 -21.12 -17.37 4.31
C ILE A 98 -22.32 -16.47 4.51
N LYS A 99 -23.42 -16.96 5.10
CA LYS A 99 -24.62 -16.16 5.40
C LYS A 99 -24.33 -15.02 6.38
N LEU A 100 -23.47 -15.25 7.37
CA LEU A 100 -23.09 -14.22 8.34
C LEU A 100 -22.29 -13.09 7.70
N LEU A 101 -21.47 -13.39 6.70
CA LEU A 101 -20.62 -12.44 5.98
C LEU A 101 -21.35 -11.69 4.85
N GLU A 102 -22.49 -12.21 4.38
CA GLU A 102 -23.23 -11.63 3.26
C GLU A 102 -23.53 -10.12 3.39
N PRO A 103 -23.92 -9.56 4.57
CA PRO A 103 -24.15 -8.13 4.73
C PRO A 103 -22.89 -7.27 4.54
N LEU A 104 -21.69 -7.87 4.64
CA LEU A 104 -20.42 -7.17 4.42
C LEU A 104 -19.98 -7.17 2.95
N ASN A 105 -20.70 -7.94 2.11
CA ASN A 105 -20.35 -8.07 0.71
C ASN A 105 -20.71 -6.79 -0.08
N HIS A 106 -19.70 -6.11 -0.59
CA HIS A 106 -19.87 -4.91 -1.41
C HIS A 106 -19.91 -5.29 -2.89
N HIS A 107 -21.10 -5.57 -3.42
CA HIS A 107 -21.31 -6.10 -4.77
C HIS A 107 -20.65 -5.28 -5.89
N GLN A 108 -20.42 -3.99 -5.72
CA GLN A 108 -19.72 -3.15 -6.70
C GLN A 108 -18.25 -3.51 -6.89
N LEU A 109 -17.63 -4.16 -5.89
CA LEU A 109 -16.23 -4.63 -5.97
C LEU A 109 -16.10 -6.02 -6.62
N VAL A 110 -17.22 -6.72 -6.79
CA VAL A 110 -17.26 -8.11 -7.32
C VAL A 110 -17.57 -8.15 -8.82
N HIS A 111 -17.64 -7.00 -9.50
CA HIS A 111 -17.94 -7.02 -10.93
C HIS A 111 -16.78 -7.64 -11.72
N PRO A 112 -17.03 -8.74 -12.49
CA PRO A 112 -15.97 -9.50 -13.17
C PRO A 112 -15.13 -8.68 -14.16
N SER A 113 -15.66 -7.56 -14.64
CA SER A 113 -14.95 -6.64 -15.55
C SER A 113 -13.91 -5.75 -14.88
N GLN A 114 -13.85 -5.75 -13.53
CA GLN A 114 -12.89 -4.94 -12.78
C GLN A 114 -11.88 -5.77 -11.97
N CYS A 115 -12.06 -7.08 -11.90
CA CYS A 115 -11.10 -8.01 -11.31
C CYS A 115 -10.16 -8.54 -12.40
N TRP A 116 -9.10 -7.83 -12.68
CA TRP A 116 -7.97 -8.39 -13.43
C TRP A 116 -7.12 -9.21 -12.47
N TYR A 117 -7.35 -10.52 -12.45
CA TYR A 117 -6.40 -11.48 -11.91
C TYR A 117 -5.43 -11.86 -13.03
N GLN A 118 -4.19 -11.49 -12.87
CA GLN A 118 -3.06 -12.19 -13.45
C GLN A 118 -2.07 -12.48 -12.38
#